data_143d960014e2ba9844872d2186416ab1
#
_entry.id   143d960014e2ba9844872d2186416ab1
#
_cell.length_a   1.000
_cell.length_b   1.000
_cell.length_c   1.000
_cell.angle_alpha   90.00
_cell.angle_beta   90.00
_cell.angle_gamma   90.00
#
_symmetry.space_group_name_H-M   'P 1'
#
loop_
_entity.id
_entity.type
_entity.pdbx_description
1 polymer ?
#
loop_
_entity_poly.entity_id
_entity_poly.type
_entity_poly.pdbx_seq_one_letter_code
_entity_poly.pdbx_strand_id
1 'polypeptide(L)'
;MLACSASMRDRIAMYNTNALKLGIFGANCSSGRSATKLPERWSASWPDCLRLARMADEAGIDFMLPIGRWKGYGGDFHGSTLETVTWAVGLLSATRRMTVFGTVHAPLFHPLIAAKEFVTADHVGEGRFGVNLVVGWNEGEFEMFGVTQREHDTRYAFAQEWLDVVKQAWSKRGDFNFQGEFLKLKGVRAHPKPYGETRPILMNAGSSQVGQDFALRNCDAFFVATAGSRTSLEGNAKKVDEIKRAAKNFGRDIEVYTVGQVICRASQTEAEEYYRHAIIENADWGAIDGMLANKNITPQTIPPEEYVKKRQYFAANAIGGYPFVGTPDRVADELASISKAGMRGIALSFVNYLDELPYFCDEVLPRLVRLGVRTAN
;
A
#
# COMPACT_ATOMS: atom_id res chain seq x y z
N MET A 1 23.74 24.55 -23.52
CA MET A 1 24.16 23.28 -22.89
C MET A 1 22.95 22.73 -22.15
N LEU A 2 22.24 21.77 -22.73
CA LEU A 2 21.16 21.07 -22.06
C LEU A 2 21.80 20.18 -21.00
N ALA A 3 21.51 20.47 -19.73
CA ALA A 3 21.95 19.60 -18.64
C ALA A 3 21.39 18.20 -18.90
N CYS A 4 22.27 17.20 -18.83
CA CYS A 4 21.93 15.79 -18.93
C CYS A 4 20.83 15.53 -17.88
N SER A 5 19.58 15.33 -18.33
CA SER A 5 18.47 15.01 -17.41
C SER A 5 18.82 13.69 -16.74
N ALA A 6 18.94 13.68 -15.41
CA ALA A 6 19.00 12.45 -14.65
C ALA A 6 17.90 11.51 -15.17
N SER A 7 18.21 10.23 -15.31
CA SER A 7 17.21 9.29 -15.81
C SER A 7 15.98 9.35 -14.90
N MET A 8 14.79 9.11 -15.46
CA MET A 8 13.56 9.07 -14.64
C MET A 8 13.70 8.15 -13.43
N ARG A 9 14.47 7.06 -13.56
CA ARG A 9 14.73 6.12 -12.47
C ARG A 9 15.50 6.76 -11.31
N ASP A 10 16.39 7.70 -11.60
CA ASP A 10 17.22 8.35 -10.56
C ASP A 10 16.39 9.32 -9.70
N ARG A 11 15.23 9.76 -10.19
CA ARG A 11 14.33 10.70 -9.48
C ARG A 11 13.25 10.01 -8.65
N ILE A 12 12.95 8.76 -8.91
CA ILE A 12 11.88 8.02 -8.22
C ILE A 12 12.46 7.25 -7.04
N ALA A 13 12.05 7.60 -5.82
CA ALA A 13 12.57 6.99 -4.59
C ALA A 13 12.46 5.45 -4.58
N MET A 14 11.45 4.88 -5.25
CA MET A 14 11.30 3.44 -5.39
C MET A 14 12.48 2.76 -6.12
N TYR A 15 13.27 3.51 -6.89
CA TYR A 15 14.44 3.00 -7.63
C TYR A 15 15.79 3.45 -7.04
N ASN A 16 15.80 4.18 -5.91
CA ASN A 16 17.05 4.56 -5.25
C ASN A 16 17.85 3.33 -4.77
N THR A 17 19.05 3.55 -4.23
CA THR A 17 19.99 2.50 -3.83
C THR A 17 19.63 1.78 -2.54
N ASN A 18 18.64 2.27 -1.75
CA ASN A 18 18.21 1.59 -0.54
C ASN A 18 17.82 0.13 -0.82
N ALA A 19 18.41 -0.83 -0.15
CA ALA A 19 18.05 -2.23 -0.28
C ALA A 19 16.64 -2.49 0.28
N LEU A 20 16.29 -1.83 1.39
CA LEU A 20 14.96 -1.84 1.97
C LEU A 20 14.26 -0.49 1.74
N LYS A 21 13.17 -0.50 0.97
CA LYS A 21 12.28 0.66 0.83
C LYS A 21 11.35 0.75 2.02
N LEU A 22 11.26 1.92 2.61
CA LEU A 22 10.30 2.21 3.68
C LEU A 22 9.18 3.08 3.16
N GLY A 23 7.96 2.72 3.47
CA GLY A 23 6.78 3.51 3.14
C GLY A 23 5.88 3.75 4.34
N ILE A 24 4.97 4.70 4.19
CA ILE A 24 3.88 4.96 5.14
C ILE A 24 2.59 4.41 4.54
N PHE A 25 1.83 3.63 5.33
CA PHE A 25 0.62 2.97 4.84
C PHE A 25 -0.64 3.46 5.55
N GLY A 26 -1.67 3.78 4.78
CA GLY A 26 -3.03 4.03 5.26
C GLY A 26 -3.22 5.38 5.96
N ALA A 27 -2.30 6.32 5.79
CA ALA A 27 -2.41 7.63 6.42
C ALA A 27 -3.57 8.49 5.89
N ASN A 28 -4.22 8.11 4.79
CA ASN A 28 -5.43 8.75 4.26
C ASN A 28 -6.72 8.34 4.99
N CYS A 29 -6.66 7.37 5.90
CA CYS A 29 -7.82 6.85 6.62
C CYS A 29 -7.72 7.16 8.13
N SER A 30 -8.85 7.50 8.75
CA SER A 30 -8.94 7.61 10.21
C SER A 30 -8.53 6.31 10.89
N SER A 31 -7.81 6.39 11.99
CA SER A 31 -7.14 5.29 12.70
C SER A 31 -6.05 4.55 11.89
N GLY A 32 -5.73 5.00 10.66
CA GLY A 32 -4.70 4.36 9.84
C GLY A 32 -4.91 2.86 9.69
N ARG A 33 -4.02 2.06 10.27
CA ARG A 33 -4.17 0.59 10.32
C ARG A 33 -4.37 0.05 11.74
N SER A 34 -4.50 0.91 12.72
CA SER A 34 -4.69 0.52 14.11
C SER A 34 -6.17 0.55 14.46
N ALA A 35 -6.83 -0.63 14.50
CA ALA A 35 -8.21 -0.73 14.96
C ALA A 35 -8.26 -0.55 16.48
N THR A 36 -8.06 0.68 16.95
CA THR A 36 -8.03 1.06 18.37
C THR A 36 -8.99 2.20 18.64
N LYS A 37 -9.46 2.28 19.87
CA LYS A 37 -10.31 3.36 20.41
C LYS A 37 -9.52 4.42 21.16
N LEU A 38 -8.19 4.36 21.17
CA LEU A 38 -7.38 5.37 21.81
C LEU A 38 -7.71 6.78 21.25
N PRO A 39 -7.83 7.81 22.10
CA PRO A 39 -8.14 9.15 21.66
C PRO A 39 -7.04 9.76 20.78
N GLU A 40 -5.78 9.41 21.02
CA GLU A 40 -4.62 9.86 20.26
C GLU A 40 -4.42 9.14 18.92
N ARG A 41 -5.27 8.16 18.55
CA ARG A 41 -5.17 7.47 17.26
C ARG A 41 -5.18 8.46 16.08
N TRP A 42 -4.61 8.04 14.98
CA TRP A 42 -4.49 8.84 13.77
C TRP A 42 -5.82 9.43 13.29
N SER A 43 -5.84 10.73 13.03
CA SER A 43 -7.04 11.48 12.59
C SER A 43 -7.34 11.36 11.10
N ALA A 44 -6.29 11.24 10.26
CA ALA A 44 -6.29 11.41 8.82
C ALA A 44 -6.80 12.79 8.34
N SER A 45 -6.74 13.82 9.19
CA SER A 45 -7.05 15.16 8.75
C SER A 45 -6.08 15.61 7.63
N TRP A 46 -6.54 16.44 6.70
CA TRP A 46 -5.66 16.91 5.63
C TRP A 46 -4.41 17.65 6.14
N PRO A 47 -4.51 18.57 7.13
CA PRO A 47 -3.32 19.19 7.71
C PRO A 47 -2.31 18.19 8.29
N ASP A 48 -2.79 17.14 8.96
CA ASP A 48 -1.94 16.10 9.53
C ASP A 48 -1.30 15.24 8.44
N CYS A 49 -2.06 14.85 7.40
CA CYS A 49 -1.53 14.14 6.23
C CYS A 49 -0.40 14.94 5.54
N LEU A 50 -0.60 16.25 5.36
CA LEU A 50 0.38 17.12 4.74
C LEU A 50 1.65 17.27 5.59
N ARG A 51 1.49 17.45 6.91
CA ARG A 51 2.61 17.53 7.85
C ARG A 51 3.40 16.20 7.87
N LEU A 52 2.70 15.09 7.92
CA LEU A 52 3.30 13.75 7.87
C LEU A 52 4.10 13.53 6.58
N ALA A 53 3.52 13.89 5.43
CA ALA A 53 4.19 13.70 4.15
C ALA A 53 5.49 14.51 4.03
N ARG A 54 5.49 15.76 4.48
CA ARG A 54 6.71 16.59 4.51
C ARG A 54 7.78 15.99 5.42
N MET A 55 7.40 15.61 6.64
CA MET A 55 8.30 14.96 7.60
C MET A 55 8.89 13.67 7.03
N ALA A 56 8.07 12.81 6.43
CA ALA A 56 8.50 11.56 5.85
C ALA A 56 9.44 11.78 4.64
N ASP A 57 9.14 12.74 3.77
CA ASP A 57 9.98 13.10 2.62
C ASP A 57 11.35 13.64 3.05
N GLU A 58 11.38 14.52 4.06
CA GLU A 58 12.60 15.07 4.65
C GLU A 58 13.46 13.98 5.32
N ALA A 59 12.83 13.02 6.00
CA ALA A 59 13.51 11.89 6.61
C ALA A 59 13.98 10.82 5.60
N GLY A 60 13.61 10.94 4.32
CA GLY A 60 14.00 10.00 3.27
C GLY A 60 13.17 8.72 3.25
N ILE A 61 11.94 8.74 3.73
CA ILE A 61 10.98 7.66 3.49
C ILE A 61 10.70 7.58 1.99
N ASP A 62 10.68 6.36 1.44
CA ASP A 62 10.69 6.17 -0.01
C ASP A 62 9.30 6.31 -0.65
N PHE A 63 8.21 5.98 0.08
CA PHE A 63 6.87 6.06 -0.50
C PHE A 63 5.75 6.24 0.52
N MET A 64 4.58 6.69 0.03
CA MET A 64 3.31 6.65 0.76
C MET A 64 2.29 5.85 -0.03
N LEU A 65 1.59 4.93 0.65
CA LEU A 65 0.59 4.04 0.08
C LEU A 65 -0.75 4.26 0.79
N PRO A 66 -1.76 4.85 0.11
CA PRO A 66 -3.08 5.02 0.70
C PRO A 66 -3.91 3.73 0.63
N ILE A 67 -4.90 3.62 1.50
CA ILE A 67 -5.93 2.60 1.43
C ILE A 67 -7.09 3.12 0.58
N GLY A 68 -7.45 2.40 -0.48
CA GLY A 68 -8.71 2.64 -1.19
C GLY A 68 -9.87 2.17 -0.30
N ARG A 69 -10.66 3.13 0.18
CA ARG A 69 -11.80 2.84 1.07
C ARG A 69 -12.92 3.83 0.81
N TRP A 70 -14.11 3.29 0.53
CA TRP A 70 -15.32 4.06 0.29
C TRP A 70 -16.34 3.88 1.43
N LYS A 71 -16.30 2.72 2.09
CA LYS A 71 -17.17 2.40 3.22
C LYS A 71 -16.35 1.81 4.35
N GLY A 72 -16.32 2.49 5.49
CA GLY A 72 -15.67 2.01 6.71
C GLY A 72 -16.34 0.77 7.27
N TYR A 73 -15.78 0.24 8.33
CA TYR A 73 -16.26 -1.01 8.98
C TYR A 73 -17.20 -0.79 10.15
N GLY A 74 -17.67 0.44 10.31
CA GLY A 74 -18.43 0.89 11.48
C GLY A 74 -17.54 1.63 12.47
N GLY A 75 -18.13 2.58 13.19
CA GLY A 75 -17.38 3.44 14.12
C GLY A 75 -16.38 4.35 13.39
N ASP A 76 -15.30 4.69 14.11
CA ASP A 76 -14.28 5.65 13.65
C ASP A 76 -13.20 5.02 12.78
N PHE A 77 -13.02 3.70 12.85
CA PHE A 77 -12.00 3.02 12.07
C PHE A 77 -12.36 3.02 10.58
N HIS A 78 -11.57 3.74 9.79
CA HIS A 78 -11.84 4.04 8.38
C HIS A 78 -13.21 4.71 8.14
N GLY A 79 -13.79 5.35 9.18
CA GLY A 79 -15.05 6.09 9.07
C GLY A 79 -14.89 7.39 8.28
N SER A 80 -13.69 7.97 8.30
CA SER A 80 -13.29 9.11 7.46
C SER A 80 -12.09 8.72 6.61
N THR A 81 -12.20 8.88 5.29
CA THR A 81 -11.14 8.54 4.33
C THR A 81 -11.04 9.61 3.24
N LEU A 82 -9.82 9.99 2.92
CA LEU A 82 -9.57 10.89 1.79
C LEU A 82 -9.38 10.07 0.51
N GLU A 83 -9.97 10.53 -0.60
CA GLU A 83 -9.84 9.88 -1.90
C GLU A 83 -8.38 9.85 -2.33
N THR A 84 -7.93 8.71 -2.82
CA THR A 84 -6.51 8.35 -2.86
C THR A 84 -5.71 9.05 -3.94
N VAL A 85 -6.29 9.35 -5.10
CA VAL A 85 -5.59 10.01 -6.21
C VAL A 85 -5.49 11.51 -5.95
N THR A 86 -6.58 12.16 -5.55
CA THR A 86 -6.58 13.57 -5.15
C THR A 86 -5.70 13.83 -3.94
N TRP A 87 -5.73 12.95 -2.95
CA TRP A 87 -4.83 12.99 -1.81
C TRP A 87 -3.36 12.90 -2.25
N ALA A 88 -3.04 11.95 -3.15
CA ALA A 88 -1.69 11.81 -3.68
C ALA A 88 -1.21 13.06 -4.44
N VAL A 89 -2.07 13.67 -5.25
CA VAL A 89 -1.75 14.93 -5.97
C VAL A 89 -1.39 16.04 -4.99
N GLY A 90 -2.19 16.19 -3.92
CA GLY A 90 -1.90 17.18 -2.88
C GLY A 90 -0.55 16.95 -2.20
N LEU A 91 -0.21 15.71 -1.87
CA LEU A 91 1.07 15.37 -1.23
C LEU A 91 2.26 15.49 -2.19
N LEU A 92 2.10 15.08 -3.45
CA LEU A 92 3.15 15.22 -4.47
C LEU A 92 3.54 16.67 -4.70
N SER A 93 2.58 17.60 -4.65
CA SER A 93 2.86 19.03 -4.77
C SER A 93 3.65 19.62 -3.58
N ALA A 94 3.62 18.94 -2.43
CA ALA A 94 4.23 19.40 -1.19
C ALA A 94 5.51 18.64 -0.79
N THR A 95 5.91 17.65 -1.57
CA THR A 95 7.08 16.77 -1.35
C THR A 95 8.01 16.83 -2.56
N ARG A 96 9.24 16.31 -2.43
CA ARG A 96 10.28 16.44 -3.46
C ARG A 96 10.91 15.12 -3.89
N ARG A 97 10.87 14.09 -3.07
CA ARG A 97 11.63 12.84 -3.27
C ARG A 97 10.76 11.60 -3.27
N MET A 98 9.85 11.49 -2.31
CA MET A 98 9.07 10.27 -2.13
C MET A 98 8.10 10.00 -3.28
N THR A 99 7.83 8.73 -3.52
CA THR A 99 6.76 8.28 -4.39
C THR A 99 5.44 8.27 -3.61
N VAL A 100 4.38 8.82 -4.19
CA VAL A 100 3.04 8.74 -3.59
C VAL A 100 2.13 7.94 -4.49
N PHE A 101 1.52 6.89 -3.94
CA PHE A 101 0.59 6.04 -4.68
C PHE A 101 -0.84 6.55 -4.57
N GLY A 102 -1.63 6.31 -5.63
CA GLY A 102 -3.08 6.29 -5.59
C GLY A 102 -3.57 4.85 -5.63
N THR A 103 -4.52 4.47 -4.78
CA THR A 103 -5.14 3.14 -4.76
C THR A 103 -6.50 3.19 -5.42
N VAL A 104 -6.67 2.50 -6.56
CA VAL A 104 -7.87 2.59 -7.39
C VAL A 104 -8.51 1.22 -7.59
N HIS A 105 -9.83 1.17 -7.40
CA HIS A 105 -10.66 0.00 -7.69
C HIS A 105 -11.07 0.03 -9.17
N ALA A 106 -10.42 -0.78 -10.01
CA ALA A 106 -10.69 -0.81 -11.45
C ALA A 106 -12.19 -0.84 -11.81
N PRO A 107 -13.05 -1.65 -11.14
CA PRO A 107 -14.46 -1.71 -11.49
C PRO A 107 -15.29 -0.46 -11.15
N LEU A 108 -14.78 0.43 -10.30
CA LEU A 108 -15.49 1.65 -9.88
C LEU A 108 -15.08 2.89 -10.68
N PHE A 109 -14.06 2.78 -11.53
CA PHE A 109 -13.53 3.88 -12.34
C PHE A 109 -13.54 3.54 -13.82
N HIS A 110 -13.96 4.49 -14.64
CA HIS A 110 -13.77 4.34 -16.08
C HIS A 110 -12.28 4.46 -16.41
N PRO A 111 -11.68 3.54 -17.23
CA PRO A 111 -10.22 3.52 -17.47
C PRO A 111 -9.68 4.80 -18.10
N LEU A 112 -10.46 5.54 -18.89
CA LEU A 112 -10.02 6.79 -19.51
C LEU A 112 -10.01 7.94 -18.50
N ILE A 113 -10.93 7.96 -17.51
CA ILE A 113 -10.90 8.93 -16.41
C ILE A 113 -9.65 8.66 -15.58
N ALA A 114 -9.47 7.43 -15.13
CA ALA A 114 -8.32 7.03 -14.35
C ALA A 114 -6.99 7.30 -15.07
N ALA A 115 -6.88 6.96 -16.37
CA ALA A 115 -5.67 7.24 -17.15
C ALA A 115 -5.33 8.72 -17.20
N LYS A 116 -6.34 9.61 -17.26
CA LYS A 116 -6.17 11.07 -17.25
C LYS A 116 -5.76 11.57 -15.88
N GLU A 117 -6.40 11.11 -14.81
CA GLU A 117 -6.08 11.46 -13.44
C GLU A 117 -4.64 11.05 -13.08
N PHE A 118 -4.25 9.81 -13.43
CA PHE A 118 -2.90 9.30 -13.18
C PHE A 118 -1.82 10.11 -13.90
N VAL A 119 -2.04 10.48 -15.15
CA VAL A 119 -1.11 11.33 -15.88
C VAL A 119 -1.03 12.73 -15.26
N THR A 120 -2.15 13.28 -14.81
CA THR A 120 -2.15 14.56 -14.11
C THR A 120 -1.35 14.49 -12.81
N ALA A 121 -1.59 13.47 -11.99
CA ALA A 121 -0.84 13.22 -10.76
C ALA A 121 0.66 13.02 -11.03
N ASP A 122 0.99 12.28 -12.09
CA ASP A 122 2.36 12.01 -12.51
C ASP A 122 3.09 13.29 -12.95
N HIS A 123 2.42 14.21 -13.65
CA HIS A 123 2.97 15.52 -13.99
C HIS A 123 3.15 16.41 -12.76
N VAL A 124 2.20 16.46 -11.83
CA VAL A 124 2.33 17.21 -10.58
C VAL A 124 3.50 16.68 -9.75
N GLY A 125 3.67 15.35 -9.73
CA GLY A 125 4.75 14.67 -9.02
C GLY A 125 6.06 14.56 -9.80
N GLU A 126 6.14 15.09 -11.02
CA GLU A 126 7.34 14.97 -11.87
C GLU A 126 7.84 13.52 -12.01
N GLY A 127 6.90 12.59 -12.22
CA GLY A 127 7.18 11.15 -12.36
C GLY A 127 7.20 10.35 -11.05
N ARG A 128 6.88 10.96 -9.90
CA ARG A 128 6.85 10.30 -8.59
C ARG A 128 5.50 9.69 -8.21
N PHE A 129 4.53 9.71 -9.11
CA PHE A 129 3.24 9.07 -8.88
C PHE A 129 3.30 7.56 -9.12
N GLY A 130 2.64 6.78 -8.25
CA GLY A 130 2.47 5.35 -8.41
C GLY A 130 0.99 4.95 -8.38
N VAL A 131 0.64 3.82 -8.98
CA VAL A 131 -0.72 3.28 -8.97
C VAL A 131 -0.74 1.94 -8.25
N ASN A 132 -1.53 1.83 -7.19
CA ASN A 132 -1.91 0.56 -6.60
C ASN A 132 -3.29 0.16 -7.17
N LEU A 133 -3.29 -0.75 -8.13
CA LEU A 133 -4.49 -1.19 -8.80
C LEU A 133 -5.11 -2.37 -8.06
N VAL A 134 -6.36 -2.23 -7.61
CA VAL A 134 -7.11 -3.28 -6.94
C VAL A 134 -8.42 -3.57 -7.69
N VAL A 135 -8.92 -4.79 -7.54
CA VAL A 135 -10.16 -5.22 -8.23
C VAL A 135 -11.39 -5.14 -7.31
N GLY A 136 -11.19 -4.77 -6.05
CA GLY A 136 -12.25 -4.65 -5.04
C GLY A 136 -12.72 -6.00 -4.49
N TRP A 137 -12.94 -6.04 -3.18
CA TRP A 137 -13.41 -7.24 -2.47
C TRP A 137 -14.59 -6.95 -1.53
N ASN A 138 -14.82 -5.67 -1.19
CA ASN A 138 -15.89 -5.23 -0.30
C ASN A 138 -17.16 -4.97 -1.10
N GLU A 139 -18.09 -5.93 -1.06
CA GLU A 139 -19.36 -5.86 -1.79
C GLU A 139 -20.16 -4.60 -1.45
N GLY A 140 -20.19 -4.20 -0.18
CA GLY A 140 -20.88 -3.00 0.25
C GLY A 140 -20.35 -1.69 -0.35
N GLU A 141 -19.11 -1.66 -0.82
CA GLU A 141 -18.59 -0.52 -1.59
C GLU A 141 -19.16 -0.51 -3.01
N PHE A 142 -19.29 -1.67 -3.65
CA PHE A 142 -19.91 -1.78 -4.99
C PHE A 142 -21.38 -1.37 -4.96
N GLU A 143 -22.12 -1.80 -3.92
CA GLU A 143 -23.51 -1.40 -3.72
C GLU A 143 -23.68 0.12 -3.62
N MET A 144 -22.78 0.81 -2.90
CA MET A 144 -22.78 2.29 -2.79
C MET A 144 -22.69 2.97 -4.17
N PHE A 145 -21.97 2.38 -5.11
CA PHE A 145 -21.82 2.91 -6.46
C PHE A 145 -22.89 2.41 -7.43
N GLY A 146 -23.84 1.59 -6.97
CA GLY A 146 -24.84 0.96 -7.84
C GLY A 146 -24.23 -0.02 -8.87
N VAL A 147 -23.05 -0.55 -8.56
CA VAL A 147 -22.31 -1.49 -9.42
C VAL A 147 -22.42 -2.89 -8.87
N THR A 148 -22.89 -3.83 -9.66
CA THR A 148 -22.90 -5.24 -9.28
C THR A 148 -21.47 -5.77 -9.25
N GLN A 149 -21.09 -6.35 -8.11
CA GLN A 149 -19.79 -7.00 -7.98
C GLN A 149 -19.76 -8.25 -8.86
N ARG A 150 -18.87 -8.29 -9.84
CA ARG A 150 -18.67 -9.46 -10.71
C ARG A 150 -18.09 -10.62 -9.91
N GLU A 151 -18.26 -11.83 -10.43
CA GLU A 151 -17.53 -12.99 -9.96
C GLU A 151 -16.02 -12.74 -9.87
N HIS A 152 -15.34 -13.46 -8.96
CA HIS A 152 -13.96 -13.23 -8.63
C HIS A 152 -13.02 -13.24 -9.86
N ASP A 153 -13.10 -14.26 -10.70
CA ASP A 153 -12.20 -14.39 -11.87
C ASP A 153 -12.56 -13.41 -12.98
N THR A 154 -13.87 -13.16 -13.18
CA THR A 154 -14.37 -12.14 -14.11
C THR A 154 -13.91 -10.73 -13.72
N ARG A 155 -13.75 -10.44 -12.41
CA ARG A 155 -13.18 -9.15 -11.97
C ARG A 155 -11.76 -8.95 -12.45
N TYR A 156 -10.93 -9.99 -12.45
CA TYR A 156 -9.55 -9.90 -12.94
C TYR A 156 -9.49 -9.84 -14.46
N ALA A 157 -10.37 -10.53 -15.17
CA ALA A 157 -10.51 -10.39 -16.63
C ALA A 157 -10.91 -8.96 -17.02
N PHE A 158 -11.90 -8.37 -16.32
CA PHE A 158 -12.25 -6.96 -16.49
C PHE A 158 -11.06 -6.02 -16.19
N ALA A 159 -10.35 -6.25 -15.08
CA ALA A 159 -9.22 -5.43 -14.68
C ALA A 159 -8.06 -5.52 -15.71
N GLN A 160 -7.90 -6.65 -16.39
CA GLN A 160 -6.91 -6.79 -17.47
C GLN A 160 -7.27 -5.87 -18.66
N GLU A 161 -8.50 -5.93 -19.15
CA GLU A 161 -8.95 -5.02 -20.24
C GLU A 161 -8.85 -3.54 -19.82
N TRP A 162 -9.28 -3.25 -18.60
CA TRP A 162 -9.19 -1.91 -18.01
C TRP A 162 -7.75 -1.39 -18.03
N LEU A 163 -6.80 -2.21 -17.56
CA LEU A 163 -5.39 -1.84 -17.55
C LEU A 163 -4.78 -1.73 -18.94
N ASP A 164 -5.22 -2.58 -19.87
CA ASP A 164 -4.76 -2.53 -21.26
C ASP A 164 -5.21 -1.24 -21.96
N VAL A 165 -6.43 -0.75 -21.65
CA VAL A 165 -6.90 0.57 -22.11
C VAL A 165 -6.02 1.67 -21.51
N VAL A 166 -5.75 1.63 -20.20
CA VAL A 166 -4.88 2.62 -19.54
C VAL A 166 -3.47 2.62 -20.14
N LYS A 167 -2.86 1.45 -20.32
CA LYS A 167 -1.53 1.31 -20.95
C LYS A 167 -1.51 1.86 -22.39
N GLN A 168 -2.57 1.61 -23.17
CA GLN A 168 -2.69 2.17 -24.53
C GLN A 168 -2.85 3.69 -24.49
N ALA A 169 -3.68 4.22 -23.58
CA ALA A 169 -3.83 5.66 -23.37
C ALA A 169 -2.50 6.34 -23.03
N TRP A 170 -1.64 5.68 -22.25
CA TRP A 170 -0.33 6.20 -21.90
C TRP A 170 0.71 6.14 -23.04
N SER A 171 0.64 5.12 -23.89
CA SER A 171 1.70 4.82 -24.87
C SER A 171 1.38 5.23 -26.30
N LYS A 172 0.15 5.09 -26.75
CA LYS A 172 -0.22 5.37 -28.17
C LYS A 172 -0.22 6.87 -28.45
N ARG A 173 0.48 7.28 -29.51
CA ARG A 173 0.56 8.69 -29.92
C ARG A 173 -0.65 9.15 -30.73
N GLY A 174 -1.27 8.27 -31.52
CA GLY A 174 -2.47 8.54 -32.29
C GLY A 174 -3.74 8.05 -31.61
N ASP A 175 -4.87 8.36 -32.23
CA ASP A 175 -6.17 7.86 -31.82
C ASP A 175 -6.21 6.33 -31.93
N PHE A 176 -6.95 5.67 -31.04
CA PHE A 176 -7.12 4.23 -31.08
C PHE A 176 -8.54 3.80 -30.75
N ASN A 177 -8.89 2.61 -31.19
CA ASN A 177 -10.09 1.92 -30.76
C ASN A 177 -9.68 0.75 -29.85
N PHE A 178 -10.54 0.41 -28.91
CA PHE A 178 -10.40 -0.78 -28.10
C PHE A 178 -11.65 -1.63 -28.22
N GLN A 179 -11.47 -2.92 -28.48
CA GLN A 179 -12.57 -3.87 -28.62
C GLN A 179 -12.26 -5.08 -27.75
N GLY A 180 -12.83 -5.09 -26.56
CA GLY A 180 -12.74 -6.18 -25.62
C GLY A 180 -14.10 -6.82 -25.34
N GLU A 181 -14.14 -7.71 -24.38
CA GLU A 181 -15.37 -8.33 -23.89
C GLU A 181 -16.19 -7.33 -23.10
N PHE A 182 -15.53 -6.58 -22.20
CA PHE A 182 -16.17 -5.65 -21.26
C PHE A 182 -16.17 -4.21 -21.73
N LEU A 183 -15.15 -3.81 -22.47
CA LEU A 183 -14.92 -2.42 -22.87
C LEU A 183 -14.88 -2.29 -24.41
N LYS A 184 -15.69 -1.38 -24.94
CA LYS A 184 -15.75 -1.07 -26.37
C LYS A 184 -15.61 0.44 -26.53
N LEU A 185 -14.41 0.88 -26.96
CA LEU A 185 -14.07 2.30 -27.04
C LEU A 185 -13.70 2.67 -28.46
N LYS A 186 -14.11 3.84 -28.91
CA LYS A 186 -13.87 4.32 -30.27
C LYS A 186 -13.26 5.72 -30.27
N GLY A 187 -12.23 5.93 -31.07
CA GLY A 187 -11.59 7.23 -31.26
C GLY A 187 -10.96 7.78 -29.98
N VAL A 188 -10.35 6.92 -29.17
CA VAL A 188 -9.72 7.33 -27.91
C VAL A 188 -8.49 8.17 -28.20
N ARG A 189 -8.49 9.39 -27.70
CA ARG A 189 -7.36 10.32 -27.75
C ARG A 189 -6.93 10.65 -26.33
N ALA A 190 -5.68 10.36 -25.99
CA ALA A 190 -5.17 10.54 -24.62
C ALA A 190 -3.85 11.35 -24.62
N HIS A 191 -3.95 12.60 -24.20
CA HIS A 191 -2.83 13.51 -23.94
C HIS A 191 -3.09 14.30 -22.66
N PRO A 192 -2.03 14.76 -21.93
CA PRO A 192 -0.61 14.45 -22.18
C PRO A 192 -0.28 12.98 -21.96
N LYS A 193 0.96 12.58 -22.28
CA LYS A 193 1.53 11.29 -21.92
C LYS A 193 2.11 11.38 -20.50
N PRO A 194 2.42 10.23 -19.83
CA PRO A 194 3.12 10.24 -18.56
C PRO A 194 4.37 11.11 -18.59
N TYR A 195 4.72 11.67 -17.44
CA TYR A 195 5.85 12.58 -17.30
C TYR A 195 7.16 11.91 -17.75
N GLY A 196 7.91 12.58 -18.63
CA GLY A 196 9.13 12.02 -19.23
C GLY A 196 8.91 10.74 -20.05
N GLU A 197 7.70 10.53 -20.58
CA GLU A 197 7.31 9.36 -21.39
C GLU A 197 7.49 8.00 -20.65
N THR A 198 7.63 8.01 -19.34
CA THR A 198 7.74 6.81 -18.51
C THR A 198 6.47 6.61 -17.70
N ARG A 199 5.83 5.47 -17.84
CA ARG A 199 4.58 5.19 -17.12
C ARG A 199 4.78 5.16 -15.60
N PRO A 200 3.76 5.52 -14.81
CA PRO A 200 3.76 5.32 -13.37
C PRO A 200 4.07 3.87 -12.95
N ILE A 201 4.67 3.71 -11.79
CA ILE A 201 4.88 2.38 -11.16
C ILE A 201 3.53 1.74 -10.88
N LEU A 202 3.38 0.48 -11.22
CA LEU A 202 2.19 -0.31 -10.94
C LEU A 202 2.43 -1.28 -9.77
N MET A 203 1.53 -1.25 -8.81
CA MET A 203 1.49 -2.16 -7.65
C MET A 203 0.15 -2.89 -7.59
N ASN A 204 0.13 -4.09 -7.05
CA ASN A 204 -1.10 -4.84 -6.76
C ASN A 204 -0.88 -5.73 -5.54
N ALA A 205 -1.97 -6.10 -4.86
CA ALA A 205 -1.97 -6.90 -3.63
C ALA A 205 -2.93 -8.12 -3.71
N GLY A 206 -3.17 -8.66 -4.90
CA GLY A 206 -4.06 -9.80 -5.08
C GLY A 206 -3.53 -11.06 -4.39
N SER A 207 -4.30 -11.63 -3.46
CA SER A 207 -3.88 -12.80 -2.67
C SER A 207 -4.31 -14.15 -3.28
N SER A 208 -5.33 -14.18 -4.12
CA SER A 208 -5.76 -15.37 -4.86
C SER A 208 -4.79 -15.71 -5.99
N GLN A 209 -4.84 -16.94 -6.51
CA GLN A 209 -3.95 -17.34 -7.62
C GLN A 209 -4.14 -16.42 -8.84
N VAL A 210 -5.38 -16.16 -9.25
CA VAL A 210 -5.68 -15.25 -10.38
C VAL A 210 -5.19 -13.82 -10.10
N GLY A 211 -5.31 -13.35 -8.85
CA GLY A 211 -4.78 -12.05 -8.42
C GLY A 211 -3.27 -11.99 -8.44
N GLN A 212 -2.59 -13.05 -8.01
CA GLN A 212 -1.14 -13.14 -8.11
C GLN A 212 -0.69 -13.14 -9.56
N ASP A 213 -1.30 -13.97 -10.43
CA ASP A 213 -0.96 -14.03 -11.85
C ASP A 213 -1.17 -12.68 -12.55
N PHE A 214 -2.25 -11.97 -12.20
CA PHE A 214 -2.49 -10.60 -12.68
C PHE A 214 -1.36 -9.66 -12.27
N ALA A 215 -0.97 -9.66 -10.98
CA ALA A 215 0.12 -8.84 -10.46
C ALA A 215 1.46 -9.16 -11.15
N LEU A 216 1.82 -10.44 -11.21
CA LEU A 216 3.08 -10.91 -11.78
C LEU A 216 3.19 -10.60 -13.28
N ARG A 217 2.08 -10.60 -14.00
CA ARG A 217 2.02 -10.26 -15.43
C ARG A 217 2.11 -8.75 -15.69
N ASN A 218 1.56 -7.93 -14.81
CA ASN A 218 1.27 -6.53 -15.10
C ASN A 218 2.03 -5.51 -14.26
N CYS A 219 2.42 -5.86 -13.02
CA CYS A 219 2.90 -4.89 -12.05
C CYS A 219 4.43 -4.90 -11.91
N ASP A 220 4.97 -3.84 -11.34
CA ASP A 220 6.38 -3.69 -10.99
C ASP A 220 6.63 -4.08 -9.52
N ALA A 221 5.59 -3.93 -8.69
CA ALA A 221 5.61 -4.26 -7.28
C ALA A 221 4.41 -5.15 -6.90
N PHE A 222 4.69 -6.20 -6.13
CA PHE A 222 3.68 -7.08 -5.59
C PHE A 222 3.66 -6.96 -4.07
N PHE A 223 2.51 -6.59 -3.53
CA PHE A 223 2.34 -6.37 -2.11
C PHE A 223 1.73 -7.61 -1.47
N VAL A 224 2.46 -8.24 -0.54
CA VAL A 224 2.01 -9.44 0.17
C VAL A 224 1.82 -9.13 1.64
N ALA A 225 0.70 -9.55 2.22
CA ALA A 225 0.58 -9.61 3.66
C ALA A 225 1.51 -10.71 4.17
N THR A 226 2.43 -10.38 5.06
CA THR A 226 3.12 -11.40 5.84
C THR A 226 2.06 -12.02 6.73
N ALA A 227 1.79 -13.31 6.54
CA ALA A 227 0.89 -14.02 7.43
C ALA A 227 1.42 -13.82 8.86
N GLY A 228 0.58 -13.26 9.74
CA GLY A 228 0.91 -12.77 11.07
C GLY A 228 1.37 -13.78 12.11
N SER A 229 2.09 -14.77 11.72
CA SER A 229 3.05 -15.46 12.55
C SER A 229 4.41 -14.84 12.26
N ARG A 230 5.28 -14.78 13.25
CA ARG A 230 6.71 -14.56 13.08
C ARG A 230 7.23 -15.60 12.07
N THR A 231 6.91 -15.37 10.78
CA THR A 231 7.44 -16.18 9.70
C THR A 231 8.94 -16.04 9.82
N SER A 232 9.62 -17.14 10.00
CA SER A 232 11.06 -17.16 10.06
C SER A 232 11.62 -16.44 8.84
N LEU A 233 12.79 -15.87 8.97
CA LEU A 233 13.54 -15.29 7.83
C LEU A 233 13.51 -16.24 6.62
N GLU A 234 13.68 -17.54 6.88
CA GLU A 234 13.65 -18.62 5.89
C GLU A 234 12.29 -18.77 5.21
N GLY A 235 11.18 -18.71 5.97
CA GLY A 235 9.83 -18.78 5.40
C GLY A 235 9.50 -17.59 4.51
N ASN A 236 9.93 -16.39 4.89
CA ASN A 236 9.79 -15.21 4.06
C ASN A 236 10.64 -15.29 2.80
N ALA A 237 11.89 -15.74 2.89
CA ALA A 237 12.80 -15.91 1.75
C ALA A 237 12.22 -16.91 0.75
N LYS A 238 11.75 -18.06 1.20
CA LYS A 238 11.09 -19.06 0.34
C LYS A 238 9.91 -18.48 -0.42
N LYS A 239 9.04 -17.74 0.26
CA LYS A 239 7.87 -17.08 -0.36
C LYS A 239 8.28 -16.05 -1.41
N VAL A 240 9.29 -15.23 -1.13
CA VAL A 240 9.81 -14.24 -2.08
C VAL A 240 10.38 -14.93 -3.32
N ASP A 241 11.16 -15.99 -3.13
CA ASP A 241 11.75 -16.75 -4.24
C ASP A 241 10.68 -17.44 -5.11
N GLU A 242 9.61 -17.97 -4.50
CA GLU A 242 8.46 -18.53 -5.22
C GLU A 242 7.79 -17.48 -6.09
N ILE A 243 7.53 -16.29 -5.54
CA ILE A 243 6.92 -15.16 -6.27
C ILE A 243 7.82 -14.72 -7.43
N LYS A 244 9.11 -14.51 -7.19
CA LYS A 244 10.07 -14.08 -8.21
C LYS A 244 10.22 -15.11 -9.32
N ARG A 245 10.25 -16.41 -8.98
CA ARG A 245 10.25 -17.49 -9.97
C ARG A 245 8.97 -17.52 -10.80
N ALA A 246 7.80 -17.36 -10.16
CA ALA A 246 6.53 -17.31 -10.87
C ALA A 246 6.45 -16.11 -11.84
N ALA A 247 7.02 -14.95 -11.49
CA ALA A 247 7.08 -13.79 -12.38
C ALA A 247 7.89 -14.08 -13.66
N LYS A 248 8.94 -14.90 -13.57
CA LYS A 248 9.74 -15.30 -14.74
C LYS A 248 8.94 -16.09 -15.77
N ASN A 249 7.88 -16.80 -15.38
CA ASN A 249 6.98 -17.47 -16.32
C ASN A 249 6.24 -16.47 -17.24
N PHE A 250 6.13 -15.22 -16.81
CA PHE A 250 5.58 -14.11 -17.60
C PHE A 250 6.67 -13.24 -18.25
N GLY A 251 7.94 -13.66 -18.21
CA GLY A 251 9.07 -12.90 -18.74
C GLY A 251 9.36 -11.61 -17.95
N ARG A 252 8.99 -11.54 -16.66
CA ARG A 252 9.10 -10.33 -15.85
C ARG A 252 9.95 -10.51 -14.60
N ASP A 253 10.48 -9.39 -14.14
CA ASP A 253 10.96 -9.22 -12.78
C ASP A 253 9.92 -8.47 -11.97
N ILE A 254 9.78 -8.82 -10.70
CA ILE A 254 8.87 -8.16 -9.77
C ILE A 254 9.56 -7.94 -8.43
N GLU A 255 9.27 -6.79 -7.83
CA GLU A 255 9.74 -6.49 -6.48
C GLU A 255 8.63 -6.79 -5.46
N VAL A 256 9.00 -7.44 -4.35
CA VAL A 256 8.04 -7.88 -3.32
C VAL A 256 8.07 -6.90 -2.15
N TYR A 257 6.88 -6.45 -1.77
CA TYR A 257 6.65 -5.53 -0.66
C TYR A 257 5.74 -6.17 0.38
N THR A 258 5.82 -5.70 1.62
CA THR A 258 4.95 -6.17 2.70
C THR A 258 4.49 -5.02 3.60
N VAL A 259 3.77 -5.34 4.66
CA VAL A 259 3.18 -4.38 5.60
C VAL A 259 3.54 -4.71 7.04
N GLY A 260 3.73 -3.68 7.85
CA GLY A 260 3.93 -3.83 9.28
C GLY A 260 3.45 -2.64 10.08
N GLN A 261 3.20 -2.88 11.36
CA GLN A 261 2.92 -1.84 12.34
C GLN A 261 4.09 -1.70 13.28
N VAL A 262 4.52 -0.46 13.52
CA VAL A 262 5.64 -0.16 14.41
C VAL A 262 5.12 0.38 15.74
N ILE A 263 5.61 -0.20 16.82
CA ILE A 263 5.55 0.34 18.17
C ILE A 263 6.96 0.30 18.75
N CYS A 264 7.67 1.41 18.57
CA CYS A 264 9.08 1.57 18.98
C CYS A 264 9.16 2.48 20.20
N ARG A 265 9.78 1.99 21.27
CA ARG A 265 9.98 2.74 22.53
C ARG A 265 11.42 2.56 23.03
N ALA A 266 11.81 3.36 24.00
CA ALA A 266 13.17 3.34 24.57
C ALA A 266 13.52 2.00 25.23
N SER A 267 12.54 1.32 25.81
CA SER A 267 12.69 -0.01 26.39
C SER A 267 11.72 -1.03 25.82
N GLN A 268 12.07 -2.31 25.91
CA GLN A 268 11.22 -3.41 25.50
C GLN A 268 9.90 -3.45 26.30
N THR A 269 9.99 -3.20 27.59
CA THR A 269 8.82 -3.17 28.49
C THR A 269 7.84 -2.10 28.09
N GLU A 270 8.30 -0.86 27.87
CA GLU A 270 7.43 0.23 27.41
C GLU A 270 6.75 -0.07 26.07
N ALA A 271 7.48 -0.68 25.13
CA ALA A 271 6.91 -1.04 23.84
C ALA A 271 5.82 -2.11 23.97
N GLU A 272 6.04 -3.12 24.78
CA GLU A 272 5.08 -4.21 25.05
C GLU A 272 3.86 -3.72 25.84
N GLU A 273 4.05 -2.84 26.80
CA GLU A 273 2.97 -2.21 27.57
C GLU A 273 2.10 -1.34 26.67
N TYR A 274 2.71 -0.48 25.84
CA TYR A 274 1.96 0.34 24.91
C TYR A 274 1.24 -0.50 23.84
N TYR A 275 1.89 -1.54 23.30
CA TYR A 275 1.25 -2.47 22.38
C TYR A 275 0.01 -3.13 23.01
N ARG A 276 0.13 -3.66 24.22
CA ARG A 276 -0.97 -4.27 24.95
C ARG A 276 -2.09 -3.26 25.18
N HIS A 277 -1.75 -2.06 25.64
CA HIS A 277 -2.70 -0.99 25.87
C HIS A 277 -3.41 -0.56 24.59
N ALA A 278 -2.67 -0.23 23.52
CA ALA A 278 -3.23 0.35 22.31
C ALA A 278 -3.97 -0.69 21.43
N ILE A 279 -3.42 -1.88 21.30
CA ILE A 279 -3.85 -2.85 20.28
C ILE A 279 -4.73 -3.95 20.86
N ILE A 280 -4.58 -4.28 22.14
CA ILE A 280 -5.32 -5.37 22.76
C ILE A 280 -6.45 -4.84 23.67
N GLU A 281 -6.10 -4.00 24.64
CA GLU A 281 -7.06 -3.52 25.66
C GLU A 281 -8.04 -2.50 25.08
N ASN A 282 -7.56 -1.61 24.22
CA ASN A 282 -8.36 -0.59 23.55
C ASN A 282 -8.72 -0.95 22.09
N ALA A 283 -8.69 -2.24 21.73
CA ALA A 283 -9.08 -2.67 20.40
C ALA A 283 -10.51 -2.22 20.03
N ASP A 284 -10.70 -1.73 18.81
CA ASP A 284 -12.02 -1.48 18.24
C ASP A 284 -12.64 -2.79 17.74
N TRP A 285 -13.21 -3.52 18.70
CA TRP A 285 -13.80 -4.83 18.41
C TRP A 285 -14.96 -4.75 17.39
N GLY A 286 -15.71 -3.64 17.37
CA GLY A 286 -16.77 -3.45 16.39
C GLY A 286 -16.23 -3.35 14.97
N ALA A 287 -15.14 -2.61 14.77
CA ALA A 287 -14.47 -2.51 13.48
C ALA A 287 -13.85 -3.84 13.04
N ILE A 288 -13.23 -4.56 13.98
CA ILE A 288 -12.66 -5.89 13.71
C ILE A 288 -13.74 -6.87 13.29
N ASP A 289 -14.86 -6.90 14.00
CA ASP A 289 -16.01 -7.75 13.67
C ASP A 289 -16.61 -7.40 12.30
N GLY A 290 -16.73 -6.11 11.99
CA GLY A 290 -17.16 -5.65 10.66
C GLY A 290 -16.23 -6.08 9.53
N MET A 291 -14.91 -6.04 9.76
CA MET A 291 -13.94 -6.54 8.77
C MET A 291 -14.01 -8.05 8.58
N LEU A 292 -14.19 -8.81 9.65
CA LEU A 292 -14.34 -10.25 9.58
C LEU A 292 -15.64 -10.61 8.85
N ALA A 293 -16.74 -9.90 9.14
CA ALA A 293 -18.03 -10.09 8.48
C ALA A 293 -17.94 -9.86 6.96
N ASN A 294 -17.24 -8.80 6.53
CA ASN A 294 -16.99 -8.54 5.10
C ASN A 294 -16.15 -9.63 4.39
N LYS A 295 -15.52 -10.51 5.16
CA LYS A 295 -14.80 -11.72 4.66
C LYS A 295 -15.63 -12.98 4.83
N ASN A 296 -16.91 -12.85 5.18
CA ASN A 296 -17.81 -13.96 5.52
C ASN A 296 -17.31 -14.81 6.71
N ILE A 297 -16.61 -14.16 7.65
CA ILE A 297 -16.11 -14.77 8.89
C ILE A 297 -16.94 -14.21 10.04
N THR A 298 -17.95 -14.97 10.47
CA THR A 298 -18.88 -14.61 11.54
C THR A 298 -19.09 -15.79 12.49
N PRO A 299 -19.64 -15.57 13.70
CA PRO A 299 -20.00 -16.68 14.61
C PRO A 299 -21.00 -17.69 14.02
N GLN A 300 -21.70 -17.31 12.94
CA GLN A 300 -22.65 -18.17 12.21
C GLN A 300 -22.00 -19.00 11.10
N THR A 301 -20.84 -18.53 10.56
CA THR A 301 -20.19 -19.17 9.42
C THR A 301 -19.01 -20.06 9.84
N ILE A 302 -18.46 -19.86 11.03
CA ILE A 302 -17.37 -20.70 11.59
C ILE A 302 -17.62 -20.98 13.08
N PRO A 303 -17.00 -22.02 13.65
CA PRO A 303 -17.11 -22.34 15.07
C PRO A 303 -16.78 -21.15 15.98
N PRO A 304 -17.52 -20.91 17.07
CA PRO A 304 -17.31 -19.76 17.95
C PRO A 304 -15.87 -19.63 18.47
N GLU A 305 -15.24 -20.73 18.82
CA GLU A 305 -13.84 -20.74 19.29
C GLU A 305 -12.86 -20.29 18.20
N GLU A 306 -13.09 -20.68 16.95
CA GLU A 306 -12.29 -20.25 15.82
C GLU A 306 -12.51 -18.78 15.52
N TYR A 307 -13.75 -18.30 15.63
CA TYR A 307 -14.07 -16.88 15.48
C TYR A 307 -13.31 -16.03 16.51
N VAL A 308 -13.34 -16.42 17.77
CA VAL A 308 -12.59 -15.71 18.84
C VAL A 308 -11.09 -15.66 18.53
N LYS A 309 -10.49 -16.77 18.09
CA LYS A 309 -9.07 -16.83 17.72
C LYS A 309 -8.77 -15.90 16.54
N LYS A 310 -9.60 -15.90 15.50
CA LYS A 310 -9.44 -15.00 14.33
C LYS A 310 -9.58 -13.53 14.74
N ARG A 311 -10.55 -13.21 15.56
CA ARG A 311 -10.80 -11.88 16.09
C ARG A 311 -9.58 -11.34 16.86
N GLN A 312 -9.06 -12.13 17.77
CA GLN A 312 -7.84 -11.80 18.53
C GLN A 312 -6.63 -11.66 17.62
N TYR A 313 -6.49 -12.56 16.65
CA TYR A 313 -5.42 -12.50 15.66
C TYR A 313 -5.46 -11.20 14.83
N PHE A 314 -6.64 -10.78 14.38
CA PHE A 314 -6.79 -9.53 13.62
C PHE A 314 -6.45 -8.30 14.45
N ALA A 315 -6.85 -8.27 15.72
CA ALA A 315 -6.43 -7.21 16.64
C ALA A 315 -4.91 -7.18 16.78
N ALA A 316 -4.32 -8.29 17.20
CA ALA A 316 -2.90 -8.41 17.51
C ALA A 316 -1.95 -8.12 16.33
N ASN A 317 -2.39 -8.35 15.11
CA ASN A 317 -1.56 -8.18 13.91
C ASN A 317 -1.95 -6.96 13.08
N ALA A 318 -2.52 -5.92 13.69
CA ALA A 318 -2.89 -4.67 13.02
C ALA A 318 -3.52 -4.95 11.63
N ILE A 319 -4.52 -5.83 11.65
CA ILE A 319 -5.30 -6.20 10.44
C ILE A 319 -4.44 -6.88 9.35
N GLY A 320 -3.61 -7.82 9.78
CA GLY A 320 -2.81 -8.67 8.88
C GLY A 320 -1.45 -8.09 8.50
N GLY A 321 -0.94 -7.12 9.28
CA GLY A 321 0.45 -6.68 9.21
C GLY A 321 1.34 -7.44 10.19
N TYR A 322 2.64 -7.20 10.13
CA TYR A 322 3.60 -7.69 11.12
C TYR A 322 3.77 -6.63 12.23
N PRO A 323 3.63 -6.98 13.51
CA PRO A 323 3.85 -6.04 14.61
C PRO A 323 5.35 -5.98 14.97
N PHE A 324 5.99 -4.86 14.66
CA PHE A 324 7.34 -4.53 15.11
C PHE A 324 7.25 -3.84 16.48
N VAL A 325 7.43 -4.60 17.54
CA VAL A 325 7.25 -4.12 18.93
C VAL A 325 8.56 -4.24 19.68
N GLY A 326 9.17 -3.12 20.06
CA GLY A 326 10.40 -3.17 20.83
C GLY A 326 11.24 -1.90 20.81
N THR A 327 12.50 -2.09 21.19
CA THR A 327 13.52 -1.03 21.16
C THR A 327 13.93 -0.71 19.70
N PRO A 328 14.56 0.47 19.47
CA PRO A 328 15.08 0.82 18.15
C PRO A 328 16.00 -0.23 17.54
N ASP A 329 16.86 -0.86 18.35
CA ASP A 329 17.76 -1.91 17.86
C ASP A 329 16.97 -3.14 17.36
N ARG A 330 16.01 -3.60 18.17
CA ARG A 330 15.15 -4.73 17.80
C ARG A 330 14.34 -4.46 16.55
N VAL A 331 13.71 -3.29 16.45
CA VAL A 331 12.91 -2.89 15.28
C VAL A 331 13.79 -2.82 14.03
N ALA A 332 15.00 -2.26 14.15
CA ALA A 332 15.94 -2.19 13.03
C ALA A 332 16.41 -3.57 12.57
N ASP A 333 16.74 -4.47 13.50
CA ASP A 333 17.16 -5.84 13.18
C ASP A 333 16.05 -6.64 12.51
N GLU A 334 14.81 -6.53 12.99
CA GLU A 334 13.65 -7.19 12.38
C GLU A 334 13.38 -6.63 10.98
N LEU A 335 13.46 -5.33 10.75
CA LEU A 335 13.34 -4.71 9.43
C LEU A 335 14.49 -5.15 8.49
N ALA A 336 15.72 -5.20 8.97
CA ALA A 336 16.85 -5.68 8.18
C ALA A 336 16.69 -7.17 7.81
N SER A 337 16.09 -7.98 8.67
CA SER A 337 15.80 -9.40 8.37
C SER A 337 14.80 -9.56 7.23
N ILE A 338 13.81 -8.67 7.13
CA ILE A 338 12.85 -8.64 6.00
C ILE A 338 13.59 -8.34 4.69
N SER A 339 14.51 -7.39 4.69
CA SER A 339 15.36 -7.11 3.52
C SER A 339 16.23 -8.30 3.15
N LYS A 340 16.86 -8.97 4.12
CA LYS A 340 17.66 -10.18 3.91
C LYS A 340 16.84 -11.35 3.33
N ALA A 341 15.54 -11.42 3.65
CA ALA A 341 14.61 -12.37 3.06
C ALA A 341 14.28 -12.05 1.58
N GLY A 342 14.83 -10.98 1.02
CA GLY A 342 14.65 -10.61 -0.39
C GLY A 342 13.42 -9.73 -0.65
N MET A 343 12.72 -9.26 0.39
CA MET A 343 11.67 -8.25 0.24
C MET A 343 12.31 -6.90 -0.04
N ARG A 344 11.80 -6.22 -1.07
CA ARG A 344 12.30 -4.93 -1.52
C ARG A 344 11.88 -3.79 -0.61
N GLY A 345 10.73 -3.92 0.06
CA GLY A 345 10.27 -2.87 0.94
C GLY A 345 9.11 -3.27 1.84
N ILE A 346 8.80 -2.35 2.75
CA ILE A 346 7.73 -2.49 3.71
C ILE A 346 6.99 -1.17 3.89
N ALA A 347 5.66 -1.23 3.88
CA ALA A 347 4.79 -0.12 4.21
C ALA A 347 4.45 -0.16 5.71
N LEU A 348 4.87 0.85 6.44
CA LEU A 348 4.76 0.96 7.88
C LEU A 348 3.50 1.73 8.28
N SER A 349 2.91 1.33 9.39
CA SER A 349 1.87 2.07 10.07
C SER A 349 2.23 2.28 11.55
N PHE A 350 1.62 3.29 12.15
CA PHE A 350 1.76 3.67 13.54
C PHE A 350 0.37 3.85 14.15
N VAL A 351 0.26 3.94 15.45
CA VAL A 351 -1.00 4.31 16.13
C VAL A 351 -1.29 5.78 15.86
N ASN A 352 -0.30 6.65 16.09
CA ASN A 352 -0.29 8.03 15.63
C ASN A 352 0.99 8.32 14.85
N TYR A 353 0.85 8.63 13.56
CA TYR A 353 2.01 8.80 12.68
C TYR A 353 2.85 10.03 13.04
N LEU A 354 2.23 11.14 13.49
CA LEU A 354 2.97 12.37 13.82
C LEU A 354 3.73 12.28 15.13
N ASP A 355 3.23 11.49 16.06
CA ASP A 355 3.86 11.33 17.39
C ASP A 355 4.98 10.28 17.35
N GLU A 356 4.85 9.24 16.50
CA GLU A 356 5.74 8.09 16.54
C GLU A 356 6.80 8.08 15.41
N LEU A 357 6.49 8.69 14.25
CA LEU A 357 7.43 8.75 13.12
C LEU A 357 8.73 9.50 13.45
N PRO A 358 8.72 10.65 14.18
CA PRO A 358 9.96 11.34 14.54
C PRO A 358 10.93 10.43 15.29
N TYR A 359 10.47 9.78 16.33
CA TYR A 359 11.31 8.86 17.11
C TYR A 359 11.84 7.68 16.26
N PHE A 360 10.99 7.14 15.39
CA PHE A 360 11.42 6.11 14.43
C PHE A 360 12.52 6.65 13.49
N CYS A 361 12.36 7.84 12.97
CA CYS A 361 13.35 8.45 12.07
C CYS A 361 14.67 8.74 12.78
N ASP A 362 14.63 9.27 14.00
CA ASP A 362 15.83 9.62 14.76
C ASP A 362 16.60 8.40 15.27
N GLU A 363 15.88 7.34 15.62
CA GLU A 363 16.47 6.19 16.30
C GLU A 363 16.64 4.96 15.37
N VAL A 364 15.66 4.66 14.51
CA VAL A 364 15.69 3.43 13.71
C VAL A 364 16.39 3.63 12.38
N LEU A 365 16.17 4.75 11.67
CA LEU A 365 16.82 4.96 10.37
C LEU A 365 18.35 4.93 10.43
N PRO A 366 19.04 5.59 11.40
CA PRO A 366 20.49 5.49 11.51
C PRO A 366 21.00 4.06 11.75
N ARG A 367 20.18 3.24 12.44
CA ARG A 367 20.50 1.82 12.67
C ARG A 367 20.40 1.01 11.37
N LEU A 368 19.38 1.27 10.56
CA LEU A 368 19.23 0.63 9.24
C LEU A 368 20.37 1.01 8.29
N VAL A 369 20.90 2.24 8.39
CA VAL A 369 22.10 2.66 7.65
C VAL A 369 23.32 1.85 8.12
N ARG A 370 23.54 1.73 9.44
CA ARG A 370 24.63 0.89 9.99
C ARG A 370 24.51 -0.59 9.61
N LEU A 371 23.29 -1.11 9.48
CA LEU A 371 23.02 -2.48 9.02
C LEU A 371 23.18 -2.65 7.49
N GLY A 372 23.48 -1.57 6.76
CA GLY A 372 23.74 -1.59 5.32
C GLY A 372 22.51 -1.82 4.44
N VAL A 373 21.29 -1.71 5.00
CA VAL A 373 20.06 -1.88 4.23
C VAL A 373 19.48 -0.56 3.72
N ARG A 374 20.01 0.55 4.19
CA ARG A 374 19.71 1.91 3.69
C ARG A 374 20.99 2.74 3.57
N THR A 375 20.93 3.77 2.73
CA THR A 375 21.96 4.81 2.63
C THR A 375 21.60 5.99 3.53
N ALA A 376 22.60 6.72 4.00
CA ALA A 376 22.36 8.03 4.63
C ALA A 376 21.74 8.99 3.61
N ASN A 377 20.86 9.86 4.09
CA ASN A 377 20.24 10.91 3.29
C ASN A 377 21.23 12.02 2.94
#